data_e8d7def950ccc82881b7661cf46ac76f
#
_entry.id   e8d7def950ccc82881b7661cf46ac76f
#
_cell.length_a   1.000
_cell.length_b   1.000
_cell.length_c   1.000
_cell.angle_alpha   90.00
_cell.angle_beta   90.00
_cell.angle_gamma   90.00
#
_symmetry.space_group_name_H-M   'P 1'
#
loop_
_entity.id
_entity.type
_entity.pdbx_description
1 polymer ?
#
loop_
_entity_poly.entity_id
_entity_poly.type
_entity_poly.pdbx_seq_one_letter_code
_entity_poly.pdbx_strand_id
1 'polypeptide(L)'
;NDRVFQAISMSSETRYPFILNLDTGESQWSINAVRDFDLPSQHPYNSLDMWLARVHPEDRDNVRSELDMVVNGAWHFHYMQYRVLNTAGKYALCDCTGYRLDSTETEPNMYVGIIINRSLADTTDSVTGLGDIHALVNAIGEMRRVARKASLIAIKIDDIAKVNARFGFDAGDRVLAECAACLMDCSRGKGRLFRSTGPMFVALFDEFDPEETDAIAEEIERFLGSPVLFG
;
A
#
# COMPACT_ATOMS: atom_id res chain seq x y z
N ASN A 1 -15.78 -1.73 -25.04
CA ASN A 1 -14.80 -1.36 -23.98
C ASN A 1 -15.40 -1.45 -22.57
N ASP A 2 -16.69 -1.16 -22.36
CA ASP A 2 -17.35 -1.20 -21.05
C ASP A 2 -17.24 -2.55 -20.33
N ARG A 3 -17.38 -3.66 -21.07
CA ARG A 3 -17.29 -5.01 -20.47
C ARG A 3 -15.89 -5.32 -19.91
N VAL A 4 -14.84 -4.86 -20.59
CA VAL A 4 -13.45 -5.03 -20.13
C VAL A 4 -13.21 -4.18 -18.90
N PHE A 5 -13.65 -2.92 -18.92
CA PHE A 5 -13.55 -2.03 -17.76
C PHE A 5 -14.31 -2.60 -16.55
N GLN A 6 -15.52 -3.10 -16.74
CA GLN A 6 -16.30 -3.75 -15.67
C GLN A 6 -15.59 -4.98 -15.11
N ALA A 7 -15.03 -5.84 -15.96
CA ALA A 7 -14.29 -7.03 -15.52
C ALA A 7 -13.06 -6.65 -14.66
N ILE A 8 -12.31 -5.62 -15.08
CA ILE A 8 -11.17 -5.10 -14.30
C ILE A 8 -11.67 -4.50 -12.98
N SER A 9 -12.77 -3.74 -13.00
CA SER A 9 -13.34 -3.10 -11.82
C SER A 9 -13.81 -4.12 -10.76
N MET A 10 -14.29 -5.28 -11.19
CA MET A 10 -14.76 -6.34 -10.30
C MET A 10 -13.65 -7.25 -9.78
N SER A 11 -12.43 -7.10 -10.27
CA SER A 11 -11.30 -7.98 -9.92
C SER A 11 -10.68 -7.68 -8.55
N SER A 12 -11.04 -6.56 -7.92
CA SER A 12 -10.48 -6.15 -6.61
C SER A 12 -11.39 -5.19 -5.86
N GLU A 13 -11.52 -5.38 -4.57
CA GLU A 13 -12.26 -4.46 -3.67
C GLU A 13 -11.46 -3.22 -3.28
N THR A 14 -10.15 -3.20 -3.48
CA THR A 14 -9.25 -2.14 -3.04
C THR A 14 -8.64 -1.32 -4.17
N ARG A 15 -8.97 -1.69 -5.41
CA ARG A 15 -8.49 -1.04 -6.64
C ARG A 15 -9.66 -0.41 -7.38
N TYR A 16 -9.48 0.84 -7.75
CA TYR A 16 -10.52 1.69 -8.35
C TYR A 16 -10.05 2.19 -9.71
N PRO A 17 -10.25 1.41 -10.79
CA PRO A 17 -9.96 1.90 -12.13
C PRO A 17 -10.89 3.05 -12.51
N PHE A 18 -10.33 3.97 -13.29
CA PHE A 18 -11.05 5.11 -13.86
C PHE A 18 -10.58 5.41 -15.28
N ILE A 19 -11.47 6.01 -16.05
CA ILE A 19 -11.19 6.55 -17.38
C ILE A 19 -11.78 7.95 -17.41
N LEU A 20 -11.03 8.90 -17.92
CA LEU A 20 -11.44 10.29 -18.11
C LEU A 20 -11.15 10.71 -19.55
N ASN A 21 -12.17 11.22 -20.24
CA ASN A 21 -12.02 11.92 -21.50
C ASN A 21 -11.61 13.37 -21.21
N LEU A 22 -10.39 13.73 -21.60
CA LEU A 22 -9.82 15.04 -21.30
C LEU A 22 -10.41 16.16 -22.16
N ASP A 23 -11.02 15.81 -23.30
CA ASP A 23 -11.62 16.79 -24.23
C ASP A 23 -13.06 17.15 -23.83
N THR A 24 -13.84 16.16 -23.31
CA THR A 24 -15.25 16.38 -22.94
C THR A 24 -15.48 16.50 -21.43
N GLY A 25 -14.54 16.05 -20.61
CA GLY A 25 -14.70 15.95 -19.16
C GLY A 25 -15.58 14.77 -18.70
N GLU A 26 -16.04 13.94 -19.63
CA GLU A 26 -16.76 12.70 -19.28
C GLU A 26 -15.82 11.67 -18.65
N SER A 27 -16.32 10.94 -17.68
CA SER A 27 -15.53 9.94 -17.01
C SER A 27 -16.30 8.66 -16.74
N GLN A 28 -15.55 7.58 -16.54
CA GLN A 28 -16.05 6.30 -16.06
C GLN A 28 -15.26 5.84 -14.85
N TRP A 29 -15.95 5.55 -13.77
CA TRP A 29 -15.40 5.09 -12.51
C TRP A 29 -15.92 3.70 -12.16
N SER A 30 -15.10 2.92 -11.47
CA SER A 30 -15.53 1.62 -10.96
C SER A 30 -16.64 1.76 -9.92
N ILE A 31 -17.51 0.74 -9.83
CA ILE A 31 -18.66 0.76 -8.90
C ILE A 31 -18.22 0.82 -7.44
N ASN A 32 -17.11 0.17 -7.09
CA ASN A 32 -16.54 0.24 -5.76
C ASN A 32 -15.99 1.65 -5.43
N ALA A 33 -15.46 2.41 -6.40
CA ALA A 33 -15.09 3.82 -6.19
C ALA A 33 -16.31 4.67 -5.84
N VAL A 34 -17.43 4.46 -6.53
CA VAL A 34 -18.71 5.15 -6.25
C VAL A 34 -19.13 4.87 -4.81
N ARG A 35 -19.12 3.61 -4.40
CA ARG A 35 -19.52 3.18 -3.04
C ARG A 35 -18.60 3.74 -1.95
N ASP A 36 -17.29 3.61 -2.14
CA ASP A 36 -16.31 3.84 -1.07
C ASP A 36 -15.91 5.30 -0.92
N PHE A 37 -16.00 6.08 -2.00
CA PHE A 37 -15.68 7.51 -2.02
C PHE A 37 -16.89 8.40 -2.29
N ASP A 38 -18.12 7.86 -2.21
CA ASP A 38 -19.37 8.62 -2.37
C ASP A 38 -19.38 9.47 -3.65
N LEU A 39 -19.01 8.88 -4.78
CA LEU A 39 -19.16 9.53 -6.06
C LEU A 39 -20.63 9.50 -6.51
N PRO A 40 -21.14 10.52 -7.21
CA PRO A 40 -22.56 10.62 -7.53
C PRO A 40 -23.05 9.53 -8.50
N SER A 41 -22.15 8.99 -9.32
CA SER A 41 -22.41 7.92 -10.28
C SER A 41 -21.11 7.33 -10.81
N GLN A 42 -21.20 6.28 -11.63
CA GLN A 42 -20.06 5.76 -12.39
C GLN A 42 -19.62 6.70 -13.54
N HIS A 43 -20.47 7.61 -13.98
CA HIS A 43 -20.23 8.52 -15.09
C HIS A 43 -20.48 9.99 -14.66
N PRO A 44 -19.70 10.54 -13.72
CA PRO A 44 -19.86 11.91 -13.31
C PRO A 44 -19.20 12.88 -14.32
N TYR A 45 -19.81 14.04 -14.47
CA TYR A 45 -19.15 15.19 -15.11
C TYR A 45 -18.23 15.91 -14.13
N ASN A 46 -17.22 16.62 -14.65
CA ASN A 46 -16.23 17.37 -13.85
C ASN A 46 -15.56 16.49 -12.78
N SER A 47 -15.25 15.26 -13.14
CA SER A 47 -14.76 14.27 -12.18
C SER A 47 -13.44 14.65 -11.52
N LEU A 48 -12.58 15.46 -12.16
CA LEU A 48 -11.34 15.94 -11.55
C LEU A 48 -11.61 16.86 -10.36
N ASP A 49 -12.46 17.88 -10.55
CA ASP A 49 -12.78 18.81 -9.45
C ASP A 49 -13.55 18.09 -8.32
N MET A 50 -14.45 17.19 -8.68
CA MET A 50 -15.18 16.37 -7.73
C MET A 50 -14.23 15.48 -6.92
N TRP A 51 -13.25 14.87 -7.57
CA TRP A 51 -12.22 14.06 -6.90
C TRP A 51 -11.33 14.93 -6.01
N LEU A 52 -10.84 16.06 -6.52
CA LEU A 52 -10.03 17.01 -5.76
C LEU A 52 -10.74 17.55 -4.52
N ALA A 53 -12.06 17.70 -4.55
CA ALA A 53 -12.83 18.11 -3.37
C ALA A 53 -12.76 17.09 -2.23
N ARG A 54 -12.50 15.81 -2.53
CA ARG A 54 -12.34 14.72 -1.56
C ARG A 54 -10.91 14.52 -1.09
N VAL A 55 -9.93 15.05 -1.82
CA VAL A 55 -8.51 15.01 -1.42
C VAL A 55 -8.33 15.84 -0.14
N HIS A 56 -7.51 15.34 0.77
CA HIS A 56 -7.17 16.04 2.01
C HIS A 56 -6.67 17.46 1.71
N PRO A 57 -7.10 18.48 2.46
CA PRO A 57 -6.74 19.88 2.18
C PRO A 57 -5.24 20.12 2.00
N GLU A 58 -4.39 19.49 2.82
CA GLU A 58 -2.92 19.63 2.72
C GLU A 58 -2.33 18.98 1.46
N ASP A 59 -3.00 17.98 0.88
CA ASP A 59 -2.50 17.27 -0.30
C ASP A 59 -3.04 17.88 -1.61
N ARG A 60 -4.12 18.66 -1.52
CA ARG A 60 -4.95 19.09 -2.64
C ARG A 60 -4.22 19.92 -3.68
N ASP A 61 -3.42 20.90 -3.26
CA ASP A 61 -2.71 21.78 -4.17
C ASP A 61 -1.64 21.02 -4.95
N ASN A 62 -0.96 20.10 -4.29
CA ASN A 62 0.04 19.25 -4.94
C ASN A 62 -0.60 18.30 -5.94
N VAL A 63 -1.70 17.63 -5.56
CA VAL A 63 -2.47 16.75 -6.46
C VAL A 63 -3.01 17.52 -7.66
N ARG A 64 -3.54 18.72 -7.45
CA ARG A 64 -4.02 19.59 -8.55
C ARG A 64 -2.89 19.92 -9.53
N SER A 65 -1.76 20.37 -9.01
CA SER A 65 -0.61 20.74 -9.83
C SER A 65 -0.12 19.59 -10.71
N GLU A 66 -0.03 18.37 -10.16
CA GLU A 66 0.39 17.18 -10.93
C GLU A 66 -0.66 16.75 -11.96
N LEU A 67 -1.94 16.79 -11.62
CA LEU A 67 -3.01 16.50 -12.58
C LEU A 67 -3.05 17.52 -13.73
N ASP A 68 -2.80 18.79 -13.44
CA ASP A 68 -2.70 19.83 -14.48
C ASP A 68 -1.58 19.54 -15.48
N MET A 69 -0.43 18.98 -15.05
CA MET A 69 0.65 18.57 -15.94
C MET A 69 0.23 17.42 -16.87
N VAL A 70 -0.60 16.50 -16.40
CA VAL A 70 -1.16 15.42 -17.21
C VAL A 70 -2.22 15.96 -18.19
N VAL A 71 -3.15 16.77 -17.69
CA VAL A 71 -4.22 17.36 -18.52
C VAL A 71 -3.65 18.21 -19.66
N ASN A 72 -2.61 19.00 -19.39
CA ASN A 72 -1.95 19.85 -20.37
C ASN A 72 -0.96 19.09 -21.29
N GLY A 73 -0.80 17.77 -21.11
CA GLY A 73 0.07 16.94 -21.94
C GLY A 73 1.58 17.09 -21.67
N ALA A 74 1.95 17.74 -20.56
CA ALA A 74 3.35 17.82 -20.14
C ALA A 74 3.87 16.49 -19.62
N TRP A 75 2.99 15.69 -19.02
CA TRP A 75 3.28 14.34 -18.55
C TRP A 75 2.32 13.31 -19.14
N HIS A 76 2.87 12.16 -19.56
CA HIS A 76 2.09 11.01 -20.03
C HIS A 76 1.91 9.94 -18.97
N PHE A 77 2.67 10.01 -17.90
CA PHE A 77 2.60 9.10 -16.76
C PHE A 77 2.49 9.91 -15.48
N HIS A 78 1.64 9.43 -14.56
CA HIS A 78 1.43 10.00 -13.25
C HIS A 78 1.47 8.92 -12.19
N TYR A 79 2.19 9.17 -11.10
CA TYR A 79 2.15 8.38 -9.87
C TYR A 79 2.21 9.31 -8.69
N MET A 80 1.25 9.18 -7.80
CA MET A 80 1.18 9.98 -6.59
C MET A 80 0.48 9.24 -5.46
N GLN A 81 0.92 9.48 -4.24
CA GLN A 81 0.26 9.04 -3.03
C GLN A 81 -0.36 10.24 -2.31
N TYR A 82 -1.64 10.14 -1.95
CA TYR A 82 -2.38 11.19 -1.25
C TYR A 82 -3.57 10.64 -0.48
N ARG A 83 -4.12 11.45 0.42
CA ARG A 83 -5.26 11.09 1.28
C ARG A 83 -6.58 11.50 0.64
N VAL A 84 -7.56 10.59 0.64
CA VAL A 84 -8.91 10.80 0.08
C VAL A 84 -9.97 10.49 1.12
N LEU A 85 -10.95 11.37 1.27
CA LEU A 85 -12.08 11.20 2.17
C LEU A 85 -13.02 10.10 1.67
N ASN A 86 -13.23 9.07 2.49
CA ASN A 86 -14.13 7.97 2.20
C ASN A 86 -15.55 8.23 2.78
N THR A 87 -16.50 7.33 2.47
CA THR A 87 -17.89 7.39 2.95
C THR A 87 -18.03 7.27 4.48
N ALA A 88 -17.03 6.71 5.17
CA ALA A 88 -16.99 6.66 6.64
C ALA A 88 -16.52 7.97 7.29
N GLY A 89 -16.26 9.02 6.53
CA GLY A 89 -15.73 10.29 7.02
C GLY A 89 -14.28 10.25 7.44
N LYS A 90 -13.52 9.24 6.99
CA LYS A 90 -12.08 9.06 7.27
C LYS A 90 -11.25 9.27 6.01
N TYR A 91 -10.05 9.79 6.18
CA TYR A 91 -9.10 9.89 5.09
C TYR A 91 -8.38 8.56 4.89
N ALA A 92 -8.56 7.96 3.71
CA ALA A 92 -7.84 6.78 3.26
C ALA A 92 -6.59 7.20 2.50
N LEU A 93 -5.46 6.54 2.77
CA LEU A 93 -4.24 6.70 1.98
C LEU A 93 -4.41 5.95 0.66
N CYS A 94 -4.26 6.64 -0.45
CA CYS A 94 -4.45 6.11 -1.80
C CYS A 94 -3.21 6.35 -2.66
N ASP A 95 -2.83 5.32 -3.44
CA ASP A 95 -1.89 5.47 -4.54
C ASP A 95 -2.69 5.67 -5.83
N CYS A 96 -2.36 6.68 -6.59
CA CYS A 96 -2.91 6.90 -7.91
C CYS A 96 -1.82 6.68 -8.96
N THR A 97 -2.10 5.81 -9.92
CA THR A 97 -1.24 5.61 -11.10
C THR A 97 -2.09 5.80 -12.33
N GLY A 98 -1.64 6.62 -13.27
CA GLY A 98 -2.39 6.88 -14.49
C GLY A 98 -1.52 7.20 -15.68
N TYR A 99 -2.10 7.01 -16.86
CA TYR A 99 -1.48 7.28 -18.15
C TYR A 99 -2.36 8.19 -18.98
N ARG A 100 -1.76 9.20 -19.58
CA ARG A 100 -2.38 9.99 -20.65
C ARG A 100 -2.20 9.23 -21.96
N LEU A 101 -3.30 9.10 -22.69
CA LEU A 101 -3.35 8.62 -24.05
C LEU A 101 -3.73 9.82 -24.92
N ASP A 102 -2.83 10.22 -25.81
CA ASP A 102 -3.08 11.35 -26.70
C ASP A 102 -4.10 10.99 -27.78
N SER A 103 -4.81 11.99 -28.27
CA SER A 103 -5.82 11.83 -29.31
C SER A 103 -5.23 11.27 -30.61
N THR A 104 -6.03 10.47 -31.29
CA THR A 104 -5.79 10.01 -32.65
C THR A 104 -6.86 10.60 -33.58
N GLU A 105 -6.86 10.22 -34.87
CA GLU A 105 -7.92 10.65 -35.80
C GLU A 105 -9.34 10.20 -35.36
N THR A 106 -9.43 9.15 -34.57
CA THR A 106 -10.71 8.52 -34.19
C THR A 106 -10.96 8.47 -32.66
N GLU A 107 -9.96 8.81 -31.84
CA GLU A 107 -10.05 8.71 -30.38
C GLU A 107 -9.62 10.03 -29.71
N PRO A 108 -10.33 10.47 -28.67
CA PRO A 108 -10.01 11.69 -27.92
C PRO A 108 -8.78 11.51 -27.02
N ASN A 109 -8.33 12.61 -26.42
CA ASN A 109 -7.36 12.56 -25.33
C ASN A 109 -7.99 11.88 -24.10
N MET A 110 -7.33 10.87 -23.58
CA MET A 110 -7.82 10.11 -22.44
C MET A 110 -6.82 10.12 -21.29
N TYR A 111 -7.31 10.10 -20.06
CA TYR A 111 -6.52 9.79 -18.88
C TYR A 111 -7.09 8.53 -18.22
N VAL A 112 -6.29 7.49 -18.17
CA VAL A 112 -6.71 6.16 -17.70
C VAL A 112 -5.82 5.76 -16.53
N GLY A 113 -6.43 5.31 -15.43
CA GLY A 113 -5.64 4.96 -14.27
C GLY A 113 -6.33 4.04 -13.28
N ILE A 114 -5.59 3.75 -12.23
CA ILE A 114 -6.04 2.96 -11.08
C ILE A 114 -5.66 3.71 -9.81
N ILE A 115 -6.62 3.83 -8.92
CA ILE A 115 -6.39 4.25 -7.54
C ILE A 115 -6.41 3.00 -6.68
N ILE A 116 -5.45 2.87 -5.77
CA ILE A 116 -5.35 1.76 -4.80
C ILE A 116 -5.54 2.32 -3.41
N ASN A 117 -6.57 1.88 -2.71
CA ASN A 117 -6.78 2.25 -1.30
C ASN A 117 -5.86 1.41 -0.41
N ARG A 118 -4.77 2.00 0.05
CA ARG A 118 -3.79 1.36 0.93
C ARG A 118 -4.33 1.08 2.32
N SER A 119 -5.35 1.81 2.75
CA SER A 119 -5.99 1.60 4.05
C SER A 119 -6.89 0.35 4.08
N LEU A 120 -7.29 -0.17 2.91
CA LEU A 120 -8.10 -1.38 2.75
C LEU A 120 -7.34 -2.52 2.05
N ALA A 121 -6.18 -2.23 1.43
CA ALA A 121 -5.35 -3.27 0.84
C ALA A 121 -5.01 -4.29 1.92
N ASP A 122 -5.00 -5.56 1.55
CA ASP A 122 -4.46 -6.59 2.43
C ASP A 122 -2.99 -6.23 2.69
N THR A 123 -2.73 -5.80 3.89
CA THR A 123 -1.41 -5.39 4.36
C THR A 123 -0.69 -6.54 5.05
N THR A 124 -1.11 -7.77 4.74
CA THR A 124 -0.54 -9.01 5.27
C THR A 124 0.41 -9.63 4.25
N ASP A 125 1.62 -9.95 4.69
CA ASP A 125 2.57 -10.72 3.88
C ASP A 125 2.09 -12.17 3.73
N SER A 126 1.88 -12.65 2.51
CA SER A 126 1.28 -13.95 2.21
C SER A 126 2.14 -15.15 2.62
N VAL A 127 3.44 -14.97 2.82
CA VAL A 127 4.39 -16.03 3.22
C VAL A 127 4.40 -16.19 4.73
N THR A 128 4.43 -15.07 5.45
CA THR A 128 4.66 -15.06 6.91
C THR A 128 3.40 -14.80 7.73
N GLY A 129 2.34 -14.28 7.12
CA GLY A 129 1.13 -13.85 7.83
C GLY A 129 1.30 -12.59 8.67
N LEU A 130 2.50 -11.99 8.70
CA LEU A 130 2.76 -10.73 9.39
C LEU A 130 2.26 -9.53 8.57
N GLY A 131 2.19 -8.36 9.20
CA GLY A 131 1.98 -7.12 8.44
C GLY A 131 3.08 -6.91 7.40
N ASP A 132 2.72 -6.39 6.23
CA ASP A 132 3.68 -6.04 5.18
C ASP A 132 4.30 -4.64 5.41
N ILE A 133 5.12 -4.16 4.46
CA ILE A 133 5.74 -2.83 4.52
C ILE A 133 4.68 -1.70 4.62
N HIS A 134 3.52 -1.87 4.01
CA HIS A 134 2.45 -0.88 4.06
C HIS A 134 1.79 -0.84 5.44
N ALA A 135 1.58 -2.01 6.06
CA ALA A 135 1.14 -2.10 7.45
C ALA A 135 2.12 -1.38 8.41
N LEU A 136 3.43 -1.57 8.20
CA LEU A 136 4.46 -0.90 8.98
C LEU A 136 4.40 0.63 8.82
N VAL A 137 4.33 1.13 7.57
CA VAL A 137 4.24 2.58 7.30
C VAL A 137 2.99 3.19 7.93
N ASN A 138 1.85 2.51 7.85
CA ASN A 138 0.60 2.93 8.48
C ASN A 138 0.75 2.99 10.01
N ALA A 139 1.35 1.96 10.61
CA ALA A 139 1.59 1.88 12.05
C ALA A 139 2.48 3.03 12.55
N ILE A 140 3.58 3.32 11.86
CA ILE A 140 4.46 4.45 12.18
C ILE A 140 3.71 5.78 12.03
N GLY A 141 2.89 5.92 10.96
CA GLY A 141 2.07 7.10 10.74
C GLY A 141 1.06 7.36 11.87
N GLU A 142 0.46 6.31 12.40
CA GLU A 142 -0.44 6.39 13.57
C GLU A 142 0.28 6.89 14.82
N MET A 143 1.46 6.33 15.11
CA MET A 143 2.28 6.74 16.27
C MET A 143 2.70 8.20 16.19
N ARG A 144 3.12 8.65 15.00
CA ARG A 144 3.47 10.06 14.78
C ARG A 144 2.31 11.01 15.04
N ARG A 145 1.08 10.64 14.64
CA ARG A 145 -0.11 11.47 14.87
C ARG A 145 -0.43 11.67 16.35
N VAL A 146 -0.15 10.67 17.18
CA VAL A 146 -0.39 10.74 18.64
C VAL A 146 0.84 11.15 19.45
N ALA A 147 1.92 11.56 18.76
CA ALA A 147 3.21 11.97 19.34
C ALA A 147 3.78 10.97 20.36
N ARG A 148 3.54 9.65 20.15
CA ARG A 148 4.10 8.59 21.00
C ARG A 148 5.54 8.28 20.60
N LYS A 149 6.35 8.01 21.60
CA LYS A 149 7.69 7.41 21.41
C LYS A 149 7.51 5.92 21.16
N ALA A 150 8.36 5.35 20.30
CA ALA A 150 8.34 3.96 19.93
C ALA A 150 9.75 3.40 19.86
N SER A 151 9.89 2.10 20.10
CA SER A 151 11.11 1.35 19.79
C SER A 151 10.91 0.55 18.52
N LEU A 152 11.98 0.40 17.74
CA LEU A 152 11.97 -0.37 16.50
C LEU A 152 13.22 -1.26 16.45
N ILE A 153 12.99 -2.57 16.21
CA ILE A 153 14.06 -3.53 15.96
C ILE A 153 13.95 -3.96 14.48
N ALA A 154 15.02 -3.72 13.72
CA ALA A 154 15.13 -4.24 12.35
C ALA A 154 15.94 -5.54 12.36
N ILE A 155 15.36 -6.60 11.78
CA ILE A 155 15.94 -7.94 11.75
C ILE A 155 16.13 -8.36 10.30
N LYS A 156 17.32 -8.78 9.94
CA LYS A 156 17.65 -9.32 8.62
C LYS A 156 18.02 -10.78 8.74
N ILE A 157 17.36 -11.63 7.98
CA ILE A 157 17.72 -13.05 7.88
C ILE A 157 18.74 -13.21 6.77
N ASP A 158 19.93 -13.69 7.12
CA ASP A 158 21.01 -13.90 6.18
C ASP A 158 20.82 -15.21 5.37
N ASP A 159 21.52 -15.29 4.26
CA ASP A 159 21.64 -16.48 3.40
C ASP A 159 20.36 -17.01 2.74
N ILE A 160 19.23 -16.32 2.82
CA ILE A 160 17.99 -16.72 2.12
C ILE A 160 18.22 -16.91 0.61
N ALA A 161 19.04 -16.05 -0.01
CA ALA A 161 19.38 -16.18 -1.43
C ALA A 161 20.13 -17.49 -1.73
N LYS A 162 20.99 -17.97 -0.81
CA LYS A 162 21.68 -19.26 -0.95
C LYS A 162 20.73 -20.44 -0.79
N VAL A 163 19.78 -20.33 0.14
CA VAL A 163 18.71 -21.33 0.32
C VAL A 163 17.89 -21.43 -0.97
N ASN A 164 17.42 -20.30 -1.50
CA ASN A 164 16.66 -20.25 -2.74
C ASN A 164 17.40 -20.84 -3.93
N ALA A 165 18.69 -20.51 -4.07
CA ALA A 165 19.52 -21.04 -5.17
C ALA A 165 19.75 -22.55 -5.08
N ARG A 166 19.78 -23.12 -3.87
CA ARG A 166 20.06 -24.54 -3.66
C ARG A 166 18.81 -25.41 -3.61
N PHE A 167 17.72 -24.90 -3.03
CA PHE A 167 16.55 -25.68 -2.68
C PHE A 167 15.23 -25.14 -3.27
N GLY A 168 15.31 -24.05 -4.03
CA GLY A 168 14.14 -23.37 -4.63
C GLY A 168 13.50 -22.34 -3.72
N PHE A 169 12.62 -21.51 -4.29
CA PHE A 169 11.94 -20.40 -3.59
C PHE A 169 11.02 -20.88 -2.46
N ASP A 170 10.33 -22.02 -2.64
CA ASP A 170 9.46 -22.61 -1.62
C ASP A 170 10.21 -22.95 -0.33
N ALA A 171 11.49 -23.31 -0.44
CA ALA A 171 12.32 -23.58 0.74
C ALA A 171 12.68 -22.29 1.48
N GLY A 172 13.01 -21.23 0.76
CA GLY A 172 13.23 -19.93 1.37
C GLY A 172 11.99 -19.34 2.01
N ASP A 173 10.82 -19.51 1.40
CA ASP A 173 9.55 -19.08 1.96
C ASP A 173 9.21 -19.82 3.25
N ARG A 174 9.48 -21.14 3.33
CA ARG A 174 9.35 -21.90 4.59
C ARG A 174 10.28 -21.36 5.68
N VAL A 175 11.55 -21.10 5.36
CA VAL A 175 12.49 -20.48 6.32
C VAL A 175 11.94 -19.15 6.86
N LEU A 176 11.44 -18.30 5.98
CA LEU A 176 10.89 -17.00 6.37
C LEU A 176 9.62 -17.15 7.23
N ALA A 177 8.77 -18.12 6.95
CA ALA A 177 7.59 -18.40 7.76
C ALA A 177 7.97 -18.91 9.16
N GLU A 178 8.96 -19.80 9.27
CA GLU A 178 9.50 -20.28 10.57
C GLU A 178 10.16 -19.14 11.36
N CYS A 179 10.93 -18.26 10.70
CA CYS A 179 11.48 -17.07 11.35
C CYS A 179 10.38 -16.17 11.89
N ALA A 180 9.29 -15.99 11.14
CA ALA A 180 8.15 -15.20 11.59
C ALA A 180 7.49 -15.80 12.84
N ALA A 181 7.30 -17.12 12.88
CA ALA A 181 6.78 -17.82 14.05
C ALA A 181 7.68 -17.63 15.27
N CYS A 182 9.01 -17.81 15.09
CA CYS A 182 9.98 -17.56 16.16
C CYS A 182 9.93 -16.11 16.68
N LEU A 183 9.82 -15.12 15.77
CA LEU A 183 9.72 -13.71 16.15
C LEU A 183 8.44 -13.43 16.95
N MET A 184 7.31 -14.04 16.58
CA MET A 184 6.07 -13.93 17.34
C MET A 184 6.22 -14.49 18.77
N ASP A 185 6.89 -15.63 18.92
CA ASP A 185 7.14 -16.24 20.21
C ASP A 185 8.09 -15.39 21.07
N CYS A 186 9.20 -14.91 20.49
CA CYS A 186 10.18 -14.04 21.18
C CYS A 186 9.56 -12.72 21.63
N SER A 187 8.71 -12.12 20.82
CA SER A 187 8.05 -10.86 21.16
C SER A 187 7.00 -11.00 22.28
N ARG A 188 6.61 -12.25 22.62
CA ARG A 188 5.64 -12.56 23.68
C ARG A 188 4.34 -11.77 23.59
N GLY A 189 3.91 -11.43 22.37
CA GLY A 189 2.74 -10.60 22.12
C GLY A 189 2.95 -9.11 22.42
N LYS A 190 4.19 -8.69 22.70
CA LYS A 190 4.56 -7.28 22.80
C LYS A 190 4.98 -6.77 21.43
N GLY A 191 4.51 -5.59 21.09
CA GLY A 191 4.81 -4.96 19.81
C GLY A 191 4.05 -5.59 18.62
N ARG A 192 4.27 -4.99 17.46
CA ARG A 192 3.71 -5.40 16.18
C ARG A 192 4.85 -5.85 15.26
N LEU A 193 4.66 -7.00 14.58
CA LEU A 193 5.67 -7.58 13.71
C LEU A 193 5.28 -7.38 12.24
N PHE A 194 6.27 -7.06 11.44
CA PHE A 194 6.10 -6.80 10.02
C PHE A 194 7.21 -7.47 9.22
N ARG A 195 6.87 -7.90 8.00
CA ARG A 195 7.85 -8.24 6.98
C ARG A 195 7.96 -7.07 6.00
N SER A 196 9.14 -6.44 5.94
CA SER A 196 9.34 -5.24 5.12
C SER A 196 9.56 -5.61 3.64
N THR A 197 10.76 -6.10 3.30
CA THR A 197 11.11 -6.52 1.93
C THR A 197 12.08 -7.70 1.99
N GLY A 198 11.90 -8.69 1.11
CA GLY A 198 12.78 -9.85 1.04
C GLY A 198 12.94 -10.54 2.40
N PRO A 199 14.17 -10.64 2.96
CA PRO A 199 14.45 -11.28 4.24
C PRO A 199 14.40 -10.33 5.45
N MET A 200 13.82 -9.13 5.30
CA MET A 200 13.78 -8.10 6.34
C MET A 200 12.50 -8.15 7.15
N PHE A 201 12.62 -8.22 8.47
CA PHE A 201 11.54 -8.09 9.44
C PHE A 201 11.72 -6.82 10.29
N VAL A 202 10.63 -6.34 10.84
CA VAL A 202 10.61 -5.19 11.75
C VAL A 202 9.68 -5.51 12.91
N ALA A 203 10.17 -5.34 14.13
CA ALA A 203 9.37 -5.32 15.34
C ALA A 203 9.20 -3.86 15.79
N LEU A 204 7.96 -3.42 15.97
CA LEU A 204 7.59 -2.07 16.38
C LEU A 204 6.86 -2.13 17.74
N PHE A 205 7.38 -1.43 18.73
CA PHE A 205 6.85 -1.38 20.09
C PHE A 205 6.23 -0.01 20.36
N ASP A 206 5.02 -0.01 20.89
CA ASP A 206 4.21 1.19 21.12
C ASP A 206 4.71 2.04 22.31
N GLU A 207 5.66 1.54 23.08
CA GLU A 207 6.31 2.21 24.20
C GLU A 207 7.82 2.24 23.98
N PHE A 208 8.44 3.30 24.48
CA PHE A 208 9.89 3.43 24.44
C PHE A 208 10.47 3.00 25.78
N ASP A 209 10.89 1.75 25.87
CA ASP A 209 11.71 1.20 26.93
C ASP A 209 12.99 0.61 26.33
N PRO A 210 14.14 1.30 26.44
CA PRO A 210 15.39 0.83 25.87
C PRO A 210 15.86 -0.51 26.46
N GLU A 211 15.73 -0.71 27.78
CA GLU A 211 16.22 -1.91 28.45
C GLU A 211 15.39 -3.13 28.04
N GLU A 212 14.06 -2.98 27.95
CA GLU A 212 13.19 -4.02 27.46
C GLU A 212 13.40 -4.32 25.96
N THR A 213 13.62 -3.26 25.16
CA THR A 213 13.89 -3.40 23.73
C THR A 213 15.19 -4.14 23.46
N ASP A 214 16.26 -3.81 24.22
CA ASP A 214 17.55 -4.50 24.12
C ASP A 214 17.45 -5.97 24.55
N ALA A 215 16.74 -6.26 25.64
CA ALA A 215 16.50 -7.64 26.07
C ALA A 215 15.74 -8.50 25.04
N ILE A 216 14.75 -7.90 24.36
CA ILE A 216 14.04 -8.57 23.26
C ILE A 216 14.96 -8.76 22.05
N ALA A 217 15.79 -7.79 21.71
CA ALA A 217 16.75 -7.92 20.60
C ALA A 217 17.75 -9.07 20.85
N GLU A 218 18.30 -9.16 22.07
CA GLU A 218 19.18 -10.27 22.47
C GLU A 218 18.48 -11.63 22.42
N GLU A 219 17.21 -11.70 22.84
CA GLU A 219 16.41 -12.94 22.76
C GLU A 219 16.19 -13.36 21.30
N ILE A 220 15.84 -12.42 20.42
CA ILE A 220 15.69 -12.66 18.98
C ILE A 220 17.01 -13.15 18.37
N GLU A 221 18.13 -12.51 18.66
CA GLU A 221 19.46 -12.90 18.14
C GLU A 221 19.83 -14.31 18.59
N ARG A 222 19.58 -14.65 19.85
CA ARG A 222 19.85 -15.98 20.38
C ARG A 222 18.99 -17.06 19.72
N PHE A 223 17.71 -16.80 19.46
CA PHE A 223 16.80 -17.77 18.84
C PHE A 223 17.09 -17.96 17.35
N LEU A 224 17.24 -16.86 16.60
CA LEU A 224 17.50 -16.91 15.17
C LEU A 224 18.94 -17.35 14.84
N GLY A 225 19.89 -17.17 15.76
CA GLY A 225 21.27 -17.66 15.66
C GLY A 225 21.42 -19.16 15.91
N SER A 226 20.36 -19.84 16.35
CA SER A 226 20.36 -21.28 16.58
C SER A 226 20.03 -22.03 15.27
N PRO A 227 20.68 -23.21 15.00
CA PRO A 227 20.35 -23.99 13.81
C PRO A 227 18.89 -24.45 13.83
N VAL A 228 18.14 -24.11 12.78
CA VAL A 228 16.79 -24.62 12.56
C VAL A 228 16.89 -25.96 11.85
N LEU A 229 16.43 -27.04 12.49
CA LEU A 229 16.37 -28.36 11.88
C LEU A 229 15.05 -28.48 11.11
N PHE A 230 15.17 -28.54 9.77
CA PHE A 230 14.02 -28.89 8.94
C PHE A 230 13.82 -30.41 8.95
N GLY A 231 12.66 -30.82 9.45
CA GLY A 231 12.21 -32.22 9.39
C GLY A 231 11.54 -32.55 8.05
#